data_5bb2ffdeafc4cb15b4097e3435105d41
#
_entry.id   5bb2ffdeafc4cb15b4097e3435105d41
#
_cell.length_a   1.000
_cell.length_b   1.000
_cell.length_c   1.000
_cell.angle_alpha   90.00
_cell.angle_beta   90.00
_cell.angle_gamma   90.00
#
_symmetry.space_group_name_H-M   'P 1'
#
loop_
_entity.id
_entity.type
_entity.pdbx_description
1 polymer ?
#
loop_
_entity_poly.entity_id
_entity_poly.type
_entity_poly.pdbx_seq_one_letter_code
_entity_poly.pdbx_strand_id
1 'polypeptide(L)'
;MLTRHPEIDFFIYREGEQAFVGLYHALKKHGFLPDLLKQERACLPGVHYQAGGEFVAGDPAPLIEPLDLIPSPYLNGMCDRFLAQGHSAIIQAARGCPFRCTYCQEGNSYFNHVRRYSDERTIHEFWHVGERAKHPILYLADSNFGMYKQDVELAQELSKVQEKYKWPDFIVCISGKNNKAQVLQTAAILKGGLFSAAIQSSNPQVLENISRQNVSTTEMIEAATEQDLDQTHSFSEIIVALPGDTFQAHCRSACELMDAGVHVVRSHQCIMLPGAELSTPESRQRFGLQTRFRVMHNTAEQYQLCGETFRSPEIDEICVASNSMTFQEYLDSRCFDLTVEIFYNNGIFAELFNFLKITGIVVSVVIHRIYERIAEIPTLATLYQGFLKDTGELWETRAELERFLQEPGVLERYAAGELGRNEQLAYKSLAFLEHLDALTELCYQVVSELLRQQGLLNQQTEDYLEELRRFDLLRKQRPLDTDHPQCGSFHYDFIAMREHGFKVDPQGYRLNQPQRLLFQHTPQHKVFVSGVKGLVASGLHGYAAIIGANPKIREYFREYCRDEGVAGS
;
A
#
# COMPACT_ATOMS: atom_id res chain seq x y z
N MET A 1 -0.90 -28.12 -1.00
CA MET A 1 0.39 -27.86 -0.35
C MET A 1 1.25 -29.12 -0.40
N LEU A 2 1.06 -30.12 0.43
CA LEU A 2 1.91 -31.34 0.54
C LEU A 2 2.15 -32.12 -0.78
N THR A 3 1.18 -32.14 -1.69
CA THR A 3 1.35 -32.81 -3.01
C THR A 3 2.31 -32.02 -3.93
N ARG A 4 2.36 -30.71 -3.78
CA ARG A 4 3.24 -29.81 -4.56
C ARG A 4 4.62 -29.66 -3.93
N HIS A 5 4.71 -29.87 -2.63
CA HIS A 5 5.90 -29.70 -1.81
C HIS A 5 6.16 -30.99 -1.01
N PRO A 6 6.65 -32.06 -1.69
CA PRO A 6 6.91 -33.33 -1.05
C PRO A 6 8.05 -33.26 -0.01
N GLU A 7 8.86 -32.20 -0.06
CA GLU A 7 9.89 -31.87 0.92
C GLU A 7 9.36 -31.45 2.29
N ILE A 8 8.04 -31.07 2.37
CA ILE A 8 7.41 -30.71 3.65
C ILE A 8 6.97 -31.99 4.38
N ASP A 9 7.54 -32.22 5.54
CA ASP A 9 7.19 -33.37 6.37
C ASP A 9 5.80 -33.29 6.97
N PHE A 10 5.47 -32.13 7.56
CA PHE A 10 4.20 -31.91 8.26
C PHE A 10 3.65 -30.51 7.96
N PHE A 11 2.36 -30.44 7.73
CA PHE A 11 1.64 -29.20 7.50
C PHE A 11 0.66 -28.96 8.66
N ILE A 12 0.83 -27.85 9.36
CA ILE A 12 -0.09 -27.43 10.41
C ILE A 12 -1.23 -26.64 9.79
N TYR A 13 -2.44 -27.07 10.03
CA TYR A 13 -3.65 -26.51 9.48
C TYR A 13 -4.38 -25.63 10.51
N ARG A 14 -4.72 -24.39 10.16
CA ARG A 14 -5.38 -23.39 11.01
C ARG A 14 -4.43 -22.82 12.10
N GLU A 15 -4.89 -22.69 13.36
CA GLU A 15 -4.06 -22.20 14.46
C GLU A 15 -2.96 -23.19 14.81
N GLY A 16 -1.74 -22.68 14.88
CA GLY A 16 -0.56 -23.52 14.99
C GLY A 16 -0.10 -23.85 16.40
N GLU A 17 -0.47 -23.07 17.40
CA GLU A 17 0.16 -23.12 18.71
C GLU A 17 0.01 -24.50 19.38
N GLN A 18 -1.20 -25.00 19.53
CA GLN A 18 -1.44 -26.32 20.13
C GLN A 18 -1.06 -27.46 19.20
N ALA A 19 -1.34 -27.32 17.90
CA ALA A 19 -1.00 -28.34 16.91
C ALA A 19 0.51 -28.55 16.83
N PHE A 20 1.32 -27.46 16.88
CA PHE A 20 2.77 -27.53 16.90
C PHE A 20 3.29 -28.21 18.17
N VAL A 21 2.75 -27.86 19.34
CA VAL A 21 3.13 -28.49 20.62
C VAL A 21 2.80 -30.00 20.57
N GLY A 22 1.62 -30.38 20.06
CA GLY A 22 1.25 -31.78 19.86
C GLY A 22 2.22 -32.52 18.94
N LEU A 23 2.56 -31.92 17.79
CA LEU A 23 3.53 -32.45 16.84
C LEU A 23 4.93 -32.58 17.47
N TYR A 24 5.38 -31.55 18.22
CA TYR A 24 6.67 -31.57 18.92
C TYR A 24 6.75 -32.75 19.89
N HIS A 25 5.72 -32.97 20.71
CA HIS A 25 5.70 -34.10 21.65
C HIS A 25 5.68 -35.47 20.94
N ALA A 26 4.94 -35.56 19.84
CA ALA A 26 4.93 -36.77 19.02
C ALA A 26 6.30 -37.05 18.40
N LEU A 27 6.95 -36.05 17.81
CA LEU A 27 8.30 -36.18 17.25
C LEU A 27 9.32 -36.51 18.32
N LYS A 28 9.25 -35.88 19.51
CA LYS A 28 10.14 -36.17 20.63
C LYS A 28 10.06 -37.65 21.09
N LYS A 29 8.85 -38.22 21.13
CA LYS A 29 8.62 -39.64 21.42
C LYS A 29 9.35 -40.56 20.42
N HIS A 30 9.49 -40.11 19.15
CA HIS A 30 10.15 -40.84 18.08
C HIS A 30 11.59 -40.37 17.83
N GLY A 31 12.24 -39.72 18.81
CA GLY A 31 13.63 -39.27 18.69
C GLY A 31 13.84 -38.19 17.61
N PHE A 32 12.80 -37.43 17.26
CA PHE A 32 12.79 -36.44 16.20
C PHE A 32 13.07 -37.02 14.80
N LEU A 33 12.64 -38.27 14.58
CA LEU A 33 12.70 -38.92 13.28
C LEU A 33 11.31 -38.88 12.60
N PRO A 34 11.08 -37.98 11.60
CA PRO A 34 9.77 -37.81 10.94
C PRO A 34 9.23 -39.10 10.37
N ASP A 35 10.07 -39.93 9.75
CA ASP A 35 9.67 -41.18 9.11
C ASP A 35 9.06 -42.19 10.09
N LEU A 36 9.58 -42.25 11.32
CA LEU A 36 9.02 -43.14 12.36
C LEU A 36 7.59 -42.70 12.76
N LEU A 37 7.38 -41.38 12.91
CA LEU A 37 6.05 -40.86 13.19
C LEU A 37 5.08 -41.09 12.02
N LYS A 38 5.55 -40.91 10.77
CA LYS A 38 4.75 -41.15 9.56
C LYS A 38 4.37 -42.62 9.41
N GLN A 39 5.24 -43.56 9.81
CA GLN A 39 4.95 -45.01 9.78
C GLN A 39 3.80 -45.40 10.73
N GLU A 40 3.69 -44.74 11.88
CA GLU A 40 2.57 -44.98 12.83
C GLU A 40 1.23 -44.48 12.27
N ARG A 41 1.23 -43.62 11.25
CA ARG A 41 0.02 -42.99 10.70
C ARG A 41 -0.83 -42.29 11.76
N ALA A 42 -0.18 -41.71 12.79
CA ALA A 42 -0.87 -41.07 13.91
C ALA A 42 -1.67 -39.85 13.45
N CYS A 43 -2.97 -39.82 13.72
CA CYS A 43 -3.81 -38.65 13.50
C CYS A 43 -3.55 -37.63 14.62
N LEU A 44 -2.79 -36.57 14.30
CA LEU A 44 -2.49 -35.48 15.22
C LEU A 44 -3.43 -34.30 14.94
N PRO A 45 -4.13 -33.76 15.96
CA PRO A 45 -5.02 -32.62 15.75
C PRO A 45 -4.33 -31.44 15.10
N GLY A 46 -4.92 -30.92 14.02
CA GLY A 46 -4.40 -29.78 13.26
C GLY A 46 -3.15 -30.06 12.40
N VAL A 47 -2.72 -31.33 12.28
CA VAL A 47 -1.50 -31.71 11.52
C VAL A 47 -1.88 -32.62 10.37
N HIS A 48 -1.39 -32.29 9.17
CA HIS A 48 -1.53 -33.09 7.95
C HIS A 48 -0.15 -33.48 7.43
N TYR A 49 -0.03 -34.68 6.85
CA TYR A 49 1.23 -35.15 6.25
C TYR A 49 0.99 -36.28 5.22
N GLN A 50 2.02 -36.63 4.49
CA GLN A 50 2.01 -37.80 3.59
C GLN A 50 2.78 -38.95 4.20
N ALA A 51 2.22 -40.16 4.13
CA ALA A 51 2.86 -41.40 4.57
C ALA A 51 2.65 -42.49 3.53
N GLY A 52 3.74 -42.98 2.92
CA GLY A 52 3.67 -44.03 1.90
C GLY A 52 2.83 -43.66 0.66
N GLY A 53 2.81 -42.37 0.29
CA GLY A 53 2.02 -41.88 -0.84
C GLY A 53 0.56 -41.57 -0.52
N GLU A 54 0.10 -41.83 0.70
CA GLU A 54 -1.25 -41.52 1.16
C GLU A 54 -1.30 -40.29 2.05
N PHE A 55 -2.37 -39.51 1.92
CA PHE A 55 -2.61 -38.32 2.74
C PHE A 55 -3.22 -38.70 4.11
N VAL A 56 -2.53 -38.31 5.17
CA VAL A 56 -3.02 -38.44 6.55
C VAL A 56 -3.49 -37.08 7.03
N ALA A 57 -4.79 -36.95 7.30
CA ALA A 57 -5.39 -35.73 7.83
C ALA A 57 -5.65 -35.91 9.31
N GLY A 58 -5.08 -35.05 10.15
CA GLY A 58 -5.52 -34.91 11.52
C GLY A 58 -6.85 -34.16 11.60
N ASP A 59 -7.64 -34.44 12.65
CA ASP A 59 -8.84 -33.66 12.94
C ASP A 59 -8.48 -32.18 13.15
N PRO A 60 -9.40 -31.24 12.88
CA PRO A 60 -9.18 -29.84 13.19
C PRO A 60 -8.82 -29.65 14.66
N ALA A 61 -7.72 -28.92 14.94
CA ALA A 61 -7.41 -28.55 16.32
C ALA A 61 -8.54 -27.66 16.88
N PRO A 62 -8.88 -27.79 18.18
CA PRO A 62 -9.85 -26.92 18.81
C PRO A 62 -9.35 -25.47 18.81
N LEU A 63 -10.29 -24.52 18.75
CA LEU A 63 -9.96 -23.11 18.93
C LEU A 63 -9.42 -22.87 20.33
N ILE A 64 -8.36 -22.06 20.42
CA ILE A 64 -7.79 -21.69 21.73
C ILE A 64 -8.68 -20.61 22.36
N GLU A 65 -9.28 -20.94 23.49
CA GLU A 65 -10.14 -20.02 24.24
C GLU A 65 -10.07 -20.31 25.74
N PRO A 66 -9.71 -19.33 26.59
CA PRO A 66 -9.35 -17.95 26.23
C PRO A 66 -7.97 -17.86 25.54
N LEU A 67 -7.74 -16.79 24.72
CA LEU A 67 -6.47 -16.60 24.01
C LEU A 67 -5.28 -16.38 24.98
N ASP A 68 -5.54 -15.95 26.21
CA ASP A 68 -4.51 -15.75 27.25
C ASP A 68 -3.81 -17.05 27.68
N LEU A 69 -4.32 -18.21 27.27
CA LEU A 69 -3.61 -19.48 27.41
C LEU A 69 -2.32 -19.52 26.55
N ILE A 70 -2.20 -18.66 25.55
CA ILE A 70 -0.99 -18.52 24.76
C ILE A 70 -0.04 -17.55 25.49
N PRO A 71 1.16 -17.97 25.92
CA PRO A 71 2.07 -17.07 26.61
C PRO A 71 2.50 -15.89 25.74
N SER A 72 2.59 -14.68 26.34
CA SER A 72 3.10 -13.52 25.64
C SER A 72 4.62 -13.61 25.42
N PRO A 73 5.11 -13.53 24.17
CA PRO A 73 6.55 -13.53 23.89
C PRO A 73 7.23 -12.22 24.31
N TYR A 74 6.46 -11.15 24.49
CA TYR A 74 6.97 -9.87 25.02
C TYR A 74 7.10 -9.93 26.54
N LEU A 75 6.02 -10.27 27.25
CA LEU A 75 6.01 -10.23 28.72
C LEU A 75 6.94 -11.25 29.38
N ASN A 76 7.28 -12.34 28.69
CA ASN A 76 8.27 -13.30 29.14
C ASN A 76 9.72 -12.96 28.69
N GLY A 77 9.93 -11.84 28.00
CA GLY A 77 11.23 -11.33 27.58
C GLY A 77 11.85 -11.99 26.34
N MET A 78 11.18 -12.95 25.70
CA MET A 78 11.74 -13.64 24.52
C MET A 78 12.01 -12.69 23.35
N CYS A 79 11.20 -11.62 23.21
CA CYS A 79 11.33 -10.63 22.14
C CYS A 79 12.26 -9.46 22.48
N ASP A 80 12.75 -9.31 23.72
CA ASP A 80 13.53 -8.14 24.12
C ASP A 80 14.79 -7.92 23.27
N ARG A 81 15.48 -9.00 22.90
CA ARG A 81 16.65 -8.93 22.01
C ARG A 81 16.33 -8.36 20.63
N PHE A 82 15.16 -8.68 20.09
CA PHE A 82 14.72 -8.19 18.76
C PHE A 82 14.33 -6.73 18.84
N LEU A 83 13.62 -6.31 19.88
CA LEU A 83 13.31 -4.90 20.13
C LEU A 83 14.58 -4.07 20.25
N ALA A 84 15.60 -4.59 20.98
CA ALA A 84 16.89 -3.94 21.14
C ALA A 84 17.71 -3.86 19.83
N GLN A 85 17.51 -4.78 18.89
CA GLN A 85 18.12 -4.79 17.57
C GLN A 85 17.40 -3.89 16.56
N GLY A 86 16.27 -3.29 16.94
CA GLY A 86 15.51 -2.38 16.06
C GLY A 86 14.52 -3.09 15.15
N HIS A 87 14.04 -4.28 15.51
CA HIS A 87 12.91 -4.89 14.83
C HIS A 87 11.59 -4.23 15.25
N SER A 88 10.65 -4.13 14.32
CA SER A 88 9.30 -3.62 14.58
C SER A 88 8.53 -4.55 15.50
N ALA A 89 7.75 -3.98 16.41
CA ALA A 89 6.84 -4.74 17.24
C ALA A 89 5.55 -5.07 16.50
N ILE A 90 5.03 -6.29 16.73
CA ILE A 90 3.74 -6.75 16.21
C ILE A 90 2.92 -7.21 17.41
N ILE A 91 1.80 -6.55 17.69
CA ILE A 91 0.88 -6.89 18.78
C ILE A 91 -0.50 -7.20 18.20
N GLN A 92 -1.15 -8.22 18.72
CA GLN A 92 -2.49 -8.62 18.33
C GLN A 92 -3.42 -8.58 19.56
N ALA A 93 -4.48 -7.77 19.53
CA ALA A 93 -5.49 -7.71 20.57
C ALA A 93 -6.66 -8.66 20.30
N ALA A 94 -6.99 -8.89 19.02
CA ALA A 94 -8.09 -9.75 18.61
C ALA A 94 -7.69 -10.65 17.44
N ARG A 95 -8.24 -11.86 17.43
CA ARG A 95 -8.04 -12.87 16.39
C ARG A 95 -9.38 -13.26 15.77
N GLY A 96 -9.44 -13.20 14.43
CA GLY A 96 -10.64 -13.49 13.63
C GLY A 96 -11.27 -12.23 13.04
N CYS A 97 -12.21 -12.44 12.11
CA CYS A 97 -12.91 -11.40 11.36
C CYS A 97 -14.40 -11.77 11.21
N PRO A 98 -15.34 -10.91 11.60
CA PRO A 98 -16.77 -11.26 11.53
C PRO A 98 -17.34 -11.22 10.10
N PHE A 99 -16.54 -10.73 9.12
CA PHE A 99 -16.96 -10.58 7.73
C PHE A 99 -16.65 -11.83 6.90
N ARG A 100 -17.37 -11.98 5.78
CA ARG A 100 -17.30 -13.14 4.89
C ARG A 100 -16.81 -12.77 3.48
N CYS A 101 -15.86 -11.86 3.38
CA CYS A 101 -15.35 -11.43 2.08
C CYS A 101 -14.75 -12.61 1.32
N THR A 102 -15.29 -12.95 0.14
CA THR A 102 -14.95 -14.18 -0.61
C THR A 102 -13.50 -14.19 -1.13
N TYR A 103 -12.91 -13.03 -1.36
CA TYR A 103 -11.52 -12.88 -1.78
C TYR A 103 -10.50 -13.01 -0.63
N CYS A 104 -10.96 -12.98 0.61
CA CYS A 104 -10.12 -12.97 1.80
C CYS A 104 -10.11 -14.34 2.47
N GLN A 105 -8.95 -14.79 2.92
CA GLN A 105 -8.83 -16.06 3.65
C GLN A 105 -9.58 -16.02 4.99
N GLU A 106 -9.60 -14.87 5.66
CA GLU A 106 -10.38 -14.69 6.90
C GLU A 106 -11.90 -14.62 6.68
N GLY A 107 -12.37 -14.53 5.43
CA GLY A 107 -13.77 -14.70 5.08
C GLY A 107 -14.31 -16.11 5.31
N ASN A 108 -13.43 -17.09 5.52
CA ASN A 108 -13.80 -18.46 5.85
C ASN A 108 -14.47 -18.54 7.23
N SER A 109 -15.49 -19.39 7.36
CA SER A 109 -16.30 -19.57 8.59
C SER A 109 -15.46 -19.87 9.84
N TYR A 110 -14.29 -20.46 9.69
CA TYR A 110 -13.36 -20.70 10.80
C TYR A 110 -12.94 -19.42 11.51
N PHE A 111 -12.73 -18.31 10.77
CA PHE A 111 -12.27 -17.04 11.32
C PHE A 111 -13.42 -16.11 11.75
N ASN A 112 -14.69 -16.47 11.49
CA ASN A 112 -15.82 -15.60 11.81
C ASN A 112 -16.09 -15.44 13.31
N HIS A 113 -15.52 -16.29 14.15
CA HIS A 113 -15.57 -16.16 15.61
C HIS A 113 -14.41 -15.30 16.09
N VAL A 114 -14.69 -14.04 16.41
CA VAL A 114 -13.69 -13.11 16.94
C VAL A 114 -13.43 -13.40 18.41
N ARG A 115 -12.18 -13.70 18.75
CA ARG A 115 -11.68 -13.93 20.11
C ARG A 115 -10.67 -12.85 20.47
N ARG A 116 -10.60 -12.48 21.73
CA ARG A 116 -9.72 -11.42 22.19
C ARG A 116 -8.77 -11.94 23.28
N TYR A 117 -7.59 -11.39 23.29
CA TYR A 117 -6.76 -11.40 24.50
C TYR A 117 -7.38 -10.47 25.54
N SER A 118 -7.08 -10.68 26.81
CA SER A 118 -7.50 -9.74 27.86
C SER A 118 -6.89 -8.35 27.61
N ASP A 119 -7.69 -7.33 27.91
CA ASP A 119 -7.21 -5.94 27.78
C ASP A 119 -6.01 -5.69 28.69
N GLU A 120 -6.00 -6.28 29.90
CA GLU A 120 -4.88 -6.22 30.84
C GLU A 120 -3.57 -6.72 30.20
N ARG A 121 -3.60 -7.87 29.54
CA ARG A 121 -2.44 -8.42 28.84
C ARG A 121 -1.96 -7.51 27.72
N THR A 122 -2.87 -7.06 26.87
CA THR A 122 -2.55 -6.21 25.71
C THR A 122 -1.95 -4.87 26.18
N ILE A 123 -2.52 -4.28 27.24
CA ILE A 123 -1.98 -3.07 27.87
C ILE A 123 -0.55 -3.31 28.40
N HIS A 124 -0.33 -4.40 29.11
CA HIS A 124 1.00 -4.73 29.61
C HIS A 124 2.02 -4.92 28.48
N GLU A 125 1.61 -5.52 27.35
CA GLU A 125 2.46 -5.63 26.15
C GLU A 125 2.80 -4.25 25.57
N PHE A 126 1.85 -3.32 25.47
CA PHE A 126 2.11 -1.95 25.02
C PHE A 126 3.16 -1.25 25.90
N TRP A 127 3.03 -1.35 27.20
CA TRP A 127 3.97 -0.75 28.14
C TRP A 127 5.35 -1.40 28.08
N HIS A 128 5.41 -2.74 28.04
CA HIS A 128 6.67 -3.50 27.96
C HIS A 128 7.45 -3.17 26.69
N VAL A 129 6.74 -3.15 25.56
CA VAL A 129 7.33 -2.84 24.25
C VAL A 129 7.74 -1.38 24.16
N GLY A 130 6.87 -0.45 24.61
CA GLY A 130 7.15 0.99 24.57
C GLY A 130 8.40 1.40 25.34
N GLU A 131 8.73 0.69 26.43
CA GLU A 131 9.96 0.91 27.19
C GLU A 131 11.23 0.43 26.45
N ARG A 132 11.12 -0.54 25.52
CA ARG A 132 12.25 -1.29 24.95
C ARG A 132 12.45 -1.10 23.46
N ALA A 133 11.39 -0.75 22.72
CA ALA A 133 11.42 -0.66 21.27
C ALA A 133 12.33 0.47 20.79
N LYS A 134 13.16 0.17 19.79
CA LYS A 134 14.00 1.14 19.08
C LYS A 134 13.48 1.48 17.69
N HIS A 135 12.65 0.61 17.11
CA HIS A 135 12.02 0.86 15.83
C HIS A 135 10.76 1.71 16.02
N PRO A 136 10.52 2.77 15.20
CA PRO A 136 9.44 3.70 15.43
C PRO A 136 8.03 3.18 15.11
N ILE A 137 7.92 1.99 14.52
CA ILE A 137 6.66 1.42 14.03
C ILE A 137 6.13 0.34 14.96
N LEU A 138 4.82 0.42 15.27
CA LEU A 138 4.01 -0.65 15.85
C LEU A 138 3.02 -1.18 14.80
N TYR A 139 3.00 -2.49 14.59
CA TYR A 139 1.95 -3.18 13.84
C TYR A 139 0.91 -3.74 14.81
N LEU A 140 -0.35 -3.30 14.67
CA LEU A 140 -1.49 -3.93 15.30
C LEU A 140 -2.08 -4.95 14.31
N ALA A 141 -1.88 -6.24 14.59
CA ALA A 141 -2.20 -7.33 13.67
C ALA A 141 -3.67 -7.77 13.72
N ASP A 142 -4.53 -6.91 14.20
CA ASP A 142 -5.99 -7.11 14.22
C ASP A 142 -6.58 -6.87 12.84
N SER A 143 -7.53 -7.70 12.41
CA SER A 143 -8.19 -7.56 11.11
C SER A 143 -9.18 -6.38 11.05
N ASN A 144 -9.58 -5.80 12.20
CA ASN A 144 -10.57 -4.74 12.29
C ASN A 144 -10.39 -3.89 13.56
N PHE A 145 -9.22 -3.33 13.80
CA PHE A 145 -8.95 -2.50 14.98
C PHE A 145 -9.79 -1.23 14.99
N GLY A 146 -10.28 -0.83 16.15
CA GLY A 146 -11.16 0.32 16.33
C GLY A 146 -12.64 0.01 16.16
N MET A 147 -13.02 -1.22 15.81
CA MET A 147 -14.42 -1.59 15.60
C MET A 147 -15.17 -1.87 16.92
N TYR A 148 -14.47 -2.23 17.95
CA TYR A 148 -15.04 -2.61 19.25
C TYR A 148 -14.77 -1.54 20.30
N LYS A 149 -15.65 -1.48 21.34
CA LYS A 149 -15.50 -0.52 22.44
C LYS A 149 -14.16 -0.70 23.17
N GLN A 150 -13.72 -1.93 23.34
CA GLN A 150 -12.42 -2.26 23.95
C GLN A 150 -11.26 -1.67 23.17
N ASP A 151 -11.35 -1.55 21.84
CA ASP A 151 -10.27 -0.96 21.03
C ASP A 151 -10.07 0.52 21.35
N VAL A 152 -11.14 1.24 21.72
CA VAL A 152 -11.05 2.64 22.18
C VAL A 152 -10.29 2.72 23.50
N GLU A 153 -10.56 1.79 24.43
CA GLU A 153 -9.88 1.71 25.73
C GLU A 153 -8.39 1.37 25.55
N LEU A 154 -8.09 0.42 24.67
CA LEU A 154 -6.70 0.07 24.30
C LEU A 154 -5.97 1.24 23.62
N ALA A 155 -6.65 2.01 22.77
CA ALA A 155 -6.09 3.19 22.14
C ALA A 155 -5.75 4.28 23.16
N GLN A 156 -6.59 4.49 24.18
CA GLN A 156 -6.31 5.42 25.27
C GLN A 156 -5.06 5.03 26.05
N GLU A 157 -4.88 3.73 26.33
CA GLU A 157 -3.68 3.24 27.01
C GLU A 157 -2.44 3.36 26.12
N LEU A 158 -2.53 3.03 24.85
CA LEU A 158 -1.43 3.20 23.90
C LEU A 158 -1.03 4.67 23.74
N SER A 159 -1.99 5.60 23.76
CA SER A 159 -1.70 7.04 23.75
C SER A 159 -0.86 7.47 24.96
N LYS A 160 -1.13 6.91 26.16
CA LYS A 160 -0.28 7.17 27.35
C LYS A 160 1.14 6.64 27.17
N VAL A 161 1.30 5.49 26.52
CA VAL A 161 2.62 4.94 26.13
C VAL A 161 3.34 5.89 25.18
N GLN A 162 2.62 6.42 24.16
CA GLN A 162 3.15 7.44 23.24
C GLN A 162 3.60 8.71 23.98
N GLU A 163 2.83 9.16 24.95
CA GLU A 163 3.19 10.35 25.74
C GLU A 163 4.46 10.14 26.58
N LYS A 164 4.59 8.96 27.20
CA LYS A 164 5.70 8.65 28.11
C LYS A 164 6.99 8.32 27.38
N TYR A 165 6.93 7.44 26.39
CA TYR A 165 8.11 6.89 25.74
C TYR A 165 8.41 7.52 24.37
N LYS A 166 7.51 8.38 23.87
CA LYS A 166 7.57 8.94 22.50
C LYS A 166 7.63 7.82 21.43
N TRP A 167 6.93 6.73 21.70
CA TRP A 167 6.82 5.53 20.88
C TRP A 167 5.40 4.94 20.97
N PRO A 168 4.86 4.41 19.86
CA PRO A 168 5.37 4.43 18.50
C PRO A 168 5.14 5.79 17.81
N ASP A 169 6.00 6.14 16.82
CA ASP A 169 5.78 7.28 15.96
C ASP A 169 4.72 6.97 14.89
N PHE A 170 4.67 5.70 14.46
CA PHE A 170 3.72 5.22 13.47
C PHE A 170 3.03 3.94 13.94
N ILE A 171 1.71 3.88 13.73
CA ILE A 171 0.90 2.70 14.01
C ILE A 171 0.29 2.23 12.69
N VAL A 172 0.60 1.00 12.30
CA VAL A 172 0.03 0.35 11.13
C VAL A 172 -1.06 -0.61 11.61
N CYS A 173 -2.30 -0.38 11.20
CA CYS A 173 -3.42 -1.24 11.52
C CYS A 173 -4.45 -1.28 10.39
N ILE A 174 -5.21 -2.36 10.33
CA ILE A 174 -6.40 -2.46 9.47
C ILE A 174 -7.58 -1.98 10.30
N SER A 175 -8.19 -0.86 9.88
CA SER A 175 -9.33 -0.31 10.61
C SER A 175 -10.60 -1.15 10.44
N GLY A 176 -11.49 -1.04 11.43
CA GLY A 176 -12.78 -1.71 11.41
C GLY A 176 -13.64 -1.29 10.22
N LYS A 177 -14.35 -2.26 9.65
CA LYS A 177 -15.24 -2.08 8.49
C LYS A 177 -16.66 -1.70 8.91
N ASN A 178 -16.90 -1.56 10.20
CA ASN A 178 -18.20 -1.28 10.81
C ASN A 178 -17.98 -0.41 12.06
N ASN A 179 -19.06 0.06 12.72
CA ASN A 179 -19.00 0.88 13.95
C ASN A 179 -18.12 2.15 13.80
N LYS A 180 -18.41 2.94 12.76
CA LYS A 180 -17.70 4.14 12.37
C LYS A 180 -17.31 5.04 13.56
N ALA A 181 -18.24 5.29 14.49
CA ALA A 181 -17.98 6.16 15.63
C ALA A 181 -16.79 5.70 16.48
N GLN A 182 -16.67 4.39 16.75
CA GLN A 182 -15.54 3.84 17.49
C GLN A 182 -14.25 3.92 16.67
N VAL A 183 -14.30 3.60 15.36
CA VAL A 183 -13.13 3.68 14.48
C VAL A 183 -12.56 5.09 14.46
N LEU A 184 -13.41 6.10 14.31
CA LEU A 184 -13.01 7.51 14.30
C LEU A 184 -12.50 7.97 15.67
N GLN A 185 -13.16 7.57 16.76
CA GLN A 185 -12.71 7.87 18.10
C GLN A 185 -11.31 7.26 18.36
N THR A 186 -11.09 6.04 17.94
CA THR A 186 -9.78 5.36 18.03
C THR A 186 -8.72 6.09 17.22
N ALA A 187 -9.06 6.50 15.99
CA ALA A 187 -8.16 7.25 15.13
C ALA A 187 -7.78 8.63 15.72
N ALA A 188 -8.74 9.32 16.35
CA ALA A 188 -8.51 10.61 16.99
C ALA A 188 -7.60 10.55 18.22
N ILE A 189 -7.60 9.42 18.94
CA ILE A 189 -6.79 9.22 20.15
C ILE A 189 -5.32 8.97 19.78
N LEU A 190 -5.06 8.18 18.72
CA LEU A 190 -3.73 7.68 18.39
C LEU A 190 -3.00 8.63 17.43
N LYS A 191 -1.82 9.09 17.83
CA LYS A 191 -0.92 9.88 16.96
C LYS A 191 -0.19 8.95 15.99
N GLY A 192 -0.01 9.41 14.73
CA GLY A 192 0.71 8.65 13.72
C GLY A 192 0.00 7.37 13.24
N GLY A 193 -1.30 7.25 13.53
CA GLY A 193 -2.09 6.11 13.07
C GLY A 193 -2.38 6.20 11.57
N LEU A 194 -1.99 5.15 10.82
CA LEU A 194 -2.38 4.96 9.42
C LEU A 194 -3.65 4.09 9.41
N PHE A 195 -4.81 4.76 9.40
CA PHE A 195 -6.10 4.10 9.33
C PHE A 195 -6.52 3.92 7.87
N SER A 196 -6.60 2.67 7.43
CA SER A 196 -7.07 2.32 6.09
C SER A 196 -8.58 2.10 6.07
N ALA A 197 -9.25 2.77 5.16
CA ALA A 197 -10.67 2.55 4.87
C ALA A 197 -10.84 1.81 3.53
N ALA A 198 -10.34 0.59 3.46
CA ALA A 198 -10.40 -0.22 2.25
C ALA A 198 -11.84 -0.49 1.81
N ILE A 199 -12.28 0.07 0.68
CA ILE A 199 -13.63 -0.17 0.12
C ILE A 199 -13.68 -1.34 -0.86
N GLN A 200 -12.55 -1.70 -1.47
CA GLN A 200 -12.32 -2.70 -2.52
C GLN A 200 -13.02 -2.34 -3.85
N SER A 201 -14.24 -1.89 -3.84
CA SER A 201 -15.04 -1.35 -4.94
C SER A 201 -16.17 -0.50 -4.38
N SER A 202 -16.66 0.46 -5.15
CA SER A 202 -17.90 1.19 -4.85
C SER A 202 -19.10 0.62 -5.62
N ASN A 203 -18.89 -0.35 -6.51
CA ASN A 203 -19.95 -0.95 -7.31
C ASN A 203 -20.76 -1.94 -6.46
N PRO A 204 -22.10 -1.74 -6.29
CA PRO A 204 -22.95 -2.61 -5.48
C PRO A 204 -22.94 -4.07 -5.93
N GLN A 205 -22.91 -4.34 -7.24
CA GLN A 205 -22.90 -5.71 -7.76
C GLN A 205 -21.58 -6.43 -7.45
N VAL A 206 -20.44 -5.71 -7.53
CA VAL A 206 -19.15 -6.24 -7.12
C VAL A 206 -19.16 -6.57 -5.63
N LEU A 207 -19.64 -5.65 -4.79
CA LEU A 207 -19.73 -5.84 -3.33
C LEU A 207 -20.62 -7.05 -2.96
N GLU A 208 -21.75 -7.21 -3.64
CA GLU A 208 -22.63 -8.38 -3.46
C GLU A 208 -21.89 -9.67 -3.83
N ASN A 209 -21.23 -9.72 -4.98
CA ASN A 209 -20.49 -10.90 -5.47
C ASN A 209 -19.34 -11.33 -4.55
N ILE A 210 -18.72 -10.38 -3.87
CA ILE A 210 -17.62 -10.64 -2.92
C ILE A 210 -18.09 -10.69 -1.47
N SER A 211 -19.40 -10.70 -1.22
CA SER A 211 -20.03 -10.78 0.13
C SER A 211 -19.50 -9.69 1.07
N ARG A 212 -19.38 -8.44 0.57
CA ARG A 212 -18.85 -7.31 1.32
C ARG A 212 -19.87 -6.19 1.48
N GLN A 213 -19.87 -5.57 2.66
CA GLN A 213 -20.57 -4.33 2.94
C GLN A 213 -19.54 -3.25 3.28
N ASN A 214 -19.62 -2.10 2.62
CA ASN A 214 -18.78 -0.95 2.92
C ASN A 214 -19.49 0.02 3.86
N VAL A 215 -18.71 0.69 4.70
CA VAL A 215 -19.14 1.97 5.29
C VAL A 215 -19.14 3.01 4.16
N SER A 216 -20.12 3.91 4.17
CA SER A 216 -20.20 4.99 3.17
C SER A 216 -18.90 5.81 3.16
N THR A 217 -18.30 5.96 1.98
CA THR A 217 -17.05 6.71 1.77
C THR A 217 -17.21 8.17 2.19
N THR A 218 -18.35 8.77 1.85
CA THR A 218 -18.70 10.16 2.21
C THR A 218 -18.68 10.37 3.73
N GLU A 219 -19.28 9.44 4.47
CA GLU A 219 -19.29 9.52 5.92
C GLU A 219 -17.91 9.35 6.57
N MET A 220 -17.00 8.60 5.95
CA MET A 220 -15.64 8.44 6.46
C MET A 220 -14.81 9.72 6.27
N ILE A 221 -15.07 10.44 5.21
CA ILE A 221 -14.32 11.65 4.84
C ILE A 221 -14.83 12.86 5.62
N GLU A 222 -16.12 12.99 5.78
CA GLU A 222 -16.70 14.03 6.64
C GLU A 222 -16.09 13.99 8.04
N ALA A 223 -15.88 12.79 8.56
CA ALA A 223 -15.28 12.61 9.86
C ALA A 223 -13.75 12.80 9.89
N ALA A 224 -13.05 12.58 8.79
CA ALA A 224 -11.62 12.88 8.69
C ALA A 224 -11.37 14.39 8.52
N THR A 225 -12.28 15.11 7.86
CA THR A 225 -12.21 16.58 7.68
C THR A 225 -12.58 17.37 8.94
N GLU A 226 -13.43 16.84 9.82
CA GLU A 226 -13.77 17.48 11.10
C GLU A 226 -12.60 17.52 12.11
N GLN A 227 -11.55 16.74 11.89
CA GLN A 227 -10.48 16.53 12.88
C GLN A 227 -9.14 17.19 12.52
N ASP A 228 -9.09 18.23 11.68
CA ASP A 228 -7.85 18.98 11.37
C ASP A 228 -6.61 18.05 11.22
N LEU A 229 -6.78 17.00 10.40
CA LEU A 229 -5.80 15.92 10.23
C LEU A 229 -4.71 16.35 9.21
N ASP A 230 -4.14 17.53 9.34
CA ASP A 230 -3.02 18.02 8.50
C ASP A 230 -1.78 17.09 8.56
N GLN A 231 -1.78 16.13 9.48
CA GLN A 231 -0.68 15.16 9.67
C GLN A 231 -1.08 13.69 9.42
N THR A 232 -2.34 13.37 9.20
CA THR A 232 -2.77 12.00 8.90
C THR A 232 -3.15 11.87 7.44
N HIS A 233 -2.36 11.10 6.69
CA HIS A 233 -2.69 10.76 5.31
C HIS A 233 -3.75 9.65 5.30
N SER A 234 -4.99 10.00 4.93
CA SER A 234 -6.03 8.99 4.68
C SER A 234 -5.68 8.20 3.41
N PHE A 235 -5.83 6.89 3.46
CA PHE A 235 -5.72 6.06 2.26
C PHE A 235 -6.89 5.08 2.18
N SER A 236 -7.25 4.73 0.96
CA SER A 236 -8.24 3.69 0.68
C SER A 236 -7.73 2.75 -0.39
N GLU A 237 -8.25 1.53 -0.36
CA GLU A 237 -7.81 0.45 -1.23
C GLU A 237 -8.98 -0.06 -2.06
N ILE A 238 -8.71 -0.27 -3.35
CA ILE A 238 -9.59 -0.93 -4.31
C ILE A 238 -8.87 -2.12 -4.93
N ILE A 239 -9.63 -3.09 -5.42
CA ILE A 239 -9.08 -4.29 -6.06
C ILE A 239 -9.64 -4.38 -7.48
N VAL A 240 -8.75 -4.44 -8.47
CA VAL A 240 -9.13 -4.61 -9.88
C VAL A 240 -9.46 -6.07 -10.19
N ALA A 241 -10.39 -6.28 -11.11
CA ALA A 241 -10.83 -7.59 -11.60
C ALA A 241 -11.54 -8.48 -10.55
N LEU A 242 -12.21 -7.88 -9.57
CA LEU A 242 -13.14 -8.59 -8.72
C LEU A 242 -14.37 -9.09 -9.54
N PRO A 243 -15.07 -10.16 -9.08
CA PRO A 243 -16.27 -10.65 -9.76
C PRO A 243 -17.34 -9.59 -9.99
N GLY A 244 -17.72 -9.36 -11.25
CA GLY A 244 -18.70 -8.33 -11.61
C GLY A 244 -18.09 -6.96 -11.90
N ASP A 245 -16.78 -6.80 -11.73
CA ASP A 245 -16.08 -5.55 -12.04
C ASP A 245 -15.97 -5.34 -13.57
N THR A 246 -15.87 -4.09 -13.96
CA THR A 246 -15.61 -3.62 -15.33
C THR A 246 -14.61 -2.47 -15.29
N PHE A 247 -13.96 -2.14 -16.40
CA PHE A 247 -13.09 -0.97 -16.49
C PHE A 247 -13.78 0.30 -15.95
N GLN A 248 -15.01 0.55 -16.38
CA GLN A 248 -15.77 1.75 -15.98
C GLN A 248 -16.12 1.75 -14.49
N ALA A 249 -16.45 0.59 -13.90
CA ALA A 249 -16.77 0.47 -12.48
C ALA A 249 -15.53 0.66 -11.61
N HIS A 250 -14.39 0.11 -12.05
CA HIS A 250 -13.11 0.28 -11.39
C HIS A 250 -12.67 1.76 -11.39
N CYS A 251 -12.68 2.42 -12.56
CA CYS A 251 -12.38 3.85 -12.66
C CYS A 251 -13.30 4.69 -11.78
N ARG A 252 -14.61 4.39 -11.76
CA ARG A 252 -15.59 5.09 -10.91
C ARG A 252 -15.24 4.95 -9.43
N SER A 253 -14.86 3.76 -8.97
CA SER A 253 -14.46 3.55 -7.58
C SER A 253 -13.27 4.41 -7.18
N ALA A 254 -12.26 4.51 -8.04
CA ALA A 254 -11.11 5.39 -7.81
C ALA A 254 -11.51 6.88 -7.81
N CYS A 255 -12.37 7.29 -8.78
CA CYS A 255 -12.85 8.66 -8.90
C CYS A 255 -13.64 9.10 -7.67
N GLU A 256 -14.56 8.28 -7.18
CA GLU A 256 -15.35 8.56 -5.98
C GLU A 256 -14.46 8.75 -4.74
N LEU A 257 -13.38 7.98 -4.60
CA LEU A 257 -12.41 8.17 -3.51
C LEU A 257 -11.64 9.48 -3.64
N MET A 258 -11.20 9.83 -4.85
CA MET A 258 -10.50 11.10 -5.09
C MET A 258 -11.39 12.31 -4.81
N ASP A 259 -12.64 12.29 -5.28
CA ASP A 259 -13.61 13.39 -5.09
C ASP A 259 -14.05 13.52 -3.64
N ALA A 260 -14.08 12.41 -2.94
CA ALA A 260 -14.29 12.37 -1.51
C ALA A 260 -13.08 12.88 -0.70
N GLY A 261 -11.94 13.19 -1.32
CA GLY A 261 -10.76 13.78 -0.67
C GLY A 261 -9.82 12.79 0.00
N VAL A 262 -9.93 11.49 -0.31
CA VAL A 262 -8.94 10.49 0.14
C VAL A 262 -7.57 10.84 -0.43
N HIS A 263 -6.55 10.97 0.42
CA HIS A 263 -5.23 11.44 0.00
C HIS A 263 -4.47 10.46 -0.89
N VAL A 264 -4.67 9.15 -0.67
CA VAL A 264 -4.00 8.09 -1.44
C VAL A 264 -5.01 7.00 -1.81
N VAL A 265 -5.22 6.77 -3.09
CA VAL A 265 -6.03 5.68 -3.63
C VAL A 265 -5.10 4.58 -4.11
N ARG A 266 -5.08 3.44 -3.41
CA ARG A 266 -4.27 2.28 -3.78
C ARG A 266 -5.11 1.27 -4.53
N SER A 267 -4.64 0.88 -5.71
CA SER A 267 -5.23 -0.23 -6.46
C SER A 267 -4.39 -1.49 -6.31
N HIS A 268 -5.02 -2.58 -5.92
CA HIS A 268 -4.43 -3.89 -5.81
C HIS A 268 -4.95 -4.83 -6.91
N GLN A 269 -4.13 -5.76 -7.34
CA GLN A 269 -4.57 -6.84 -8.20
C GLN A 269 -5.31 -7.90 -7.37
N CYS A 270 -6.34 -8.53 -7.96
CA CYS A 270 -7.08 -9.60 -7.29
C CYS A 270 -6.22 -10.87 -7.22
N ILE A 271 -5.57 -11.09 -6.07
CA ILE A 271 -4.77 -12.28 -5.81
C ILE A 271 -5.69 -13.44 -5.43
N MET A 272 -5.48 -14.60 -6.05
CA MET A 272 -6.24 -15.83 -5.79
C MET A 272 -5.65 -16.57 -4.58
N LEU A 273 -5.99 -16.09 -3.38
CA LEU A 273 -5.43 -16.60 -2.13
C LEU A 273 -5.87 -18.05 -1.88
N PRO A 274 -4.94 -18.98 -1.62
CA PRO A 274 -5.28 -20.34 -1.23
C PRO A 274 -6.17 -20.37 0.02
N GLY A 275 -7.29 -21.08 -0.05
CA GLY A 275 -8.28 -21.19 1.06
C GLY A 275 -9.34 -20.09 1.10
N ALA A 276 -9.24 -19.03 0.28
CA ALA A 276 -10.33 -18.07 0.07
C ALA A 276 -11.42 -18.69 -0.83
N GLU A 277 -12.68 -18.33 -0.59
CA GLU A 277 -13.84 -18.83 -1.36
C GLU A 277 -13.71 -18.51 -2.86
N LEU A 278 -13.19 -17.31 -3.19
CA LEU A 278 -13.00 -16.88 -4.57
C LEU A 278 -12.04 -17.80 -5.35
N SER A 279 -11.11 -18.48 -4.66
CA SER A 279 -10.14 -19.38 -5.28
C SER A 279 -10.68 -20.79 -5.53
N THR A 280 -11.90 -21.10 -5.08
CA THR A 280 -12.52 -22.42 -5.30
C THR A 280 -12.88 -22.67 -6.77
N PRO A 281 -12.91 -23.93 -7.24
CA PRO A 281 -13.37 -24.25 -8.59
C PRO A 281 -14.77 -23.72 -8.91
N GLU A 282 -15.68 -23.76 -7.95
CA GLU A 282 -17.05 -23.29 -8.07
C GLU A 282 -17.12 -21.78 -8.34
N SER A 283 -16.37 -20.98 -7.57
CA SER A 283 -16.29 -19.53 -7.77
C SER A 283 -15.65 -19.19 -9.12
N ARG A 284 -14.56 -19.88 -9.49
CA ARG A 284 -13.89 -19.69 -10.79
C ARG A 284 -14.84 -19.95 -11.94
N GLN A 285 -15.62 -21.03 -11.90
CA GLN A 285 -16.61 -21.37 -12.92
C GLN A 285 -17.76 -20.36 -12.93
N ARG A 286 -18.31 -20.03 -11.76
CA ARG A 286 -19.45 -19.10 -11.62
C ARG A 286 -19.15 -17.74 -12.24
N PHE A 287 -17.97 -17.18 -11.99
CA PHE A 287 -17.60 -15.85 -12.43
C PHE A 287 -16.73 -15.84 -13.68
N GLY A 288 -16.40 -17.01 -14.26
CA GLY A 288 -15.56 -17.13 -15.45
C GLY A 288 -14.16 -16.56 -15.24
N LEU A 289 -13.58 -16.74 -14.04
CA LEU A 289 -12.30 -16.13 -13.68
C LEU A 289 -11.17 -16.73 -14.51
N GLN A 290 -10.40 -15.86 -15.16
CA GLN A 290 -9.17 -16.22 -15.84
C GLN A 290 -7.98 -15.67 -15.06
N THR A 291 -6.99 -16.52 -14.81
CA THR A 291 -5.86 -16.17 -13.98
C THR A 291 -4.53 -16.29 -14.73
N ARG A 292 -3.52 -15.56 -14.23
CA ARG A 292 -2.13 -15.63 -14.69
C ARG A 292 -1.22 -15.71 -13.47
N PHE A 293 0.05 -16.06 -13.73
CA PHE A 293 1.05 -16.27 -12.69
C PHE A 293 2.23 -15.34 -12.86
N ARG A 294 2.80 -14.91 -11.75
CA ARG A 294 4.04 -14.13 -11.71
C ARG A 294 4.84 -14.46 -10.46
N VAL A 295 6.11 -14.10 -10.46
CA VAL A 295 6.88 -14.06 -9.21
C VAL A 295 6.47 -12.83 -8.41
N MET A 296 6.17 -13.02 -7.14
CA MET A 296 5.87 -11.94 -6.21
C MET A 296 7.09 -11.02 -6.06
N HIS A 297 6.85 -9.71 -6.04
CA HIS A 297 7.93 -8.72 -5.96
C HIS A 297 8.76 -8.91 -4.69
N ASN A 298 10.09 -8.78 -4.83
CA ASN A 298 11.06 -8.82 -3.74
C ASN A 298 11.06 -10.14 -2.93
N THR A 299 10.67 -11.28 -3.53
CA THR A 299 10.67 -12.58 -2.82
C THR A 299 11.81 -13.51 -3.27
N ALA A 300 12.55 -13.18 -4.32
CA ALA A 300 13.67 -14.00 -4.80
C ALA A 300 14.97 -13.74 -3.99
N GLU A 301 14.85 -13.57 -2.68
CA GLU A 301 15.99 -13.35 -1.79
C GLU A 301 16.81 -14.63 -1.58
N GLN A 302 18.04 -14.44 -1.15
CA GLN A 302 18.95 -15.53 -0.82
C GLN A 302 18.83 -15.88 0.67
N TYR A 303 18.60 -17.15 0.92
CA TYR A 303 18.54 -17.73 2.26
C TYR A 303 19.74 -18.63 2.53
N GLN A 304 20.15 -18.70 3.79
CA GLN A 304 21.15 -19.64 4.28
C GLN A 304 20.54 -20.48 5.41
N LEU A 305 20.47 -21.79 5.19
CA LEU A 305 19.92 -22.71 6.17
C LEU A 305 20.74 -24.01 6.17
N CYS A 306 21.14 -24.49 7.35
CA CYS A 306 21.90 -25.75 7.52
C CYS A 306 23.19 -25.85 6.69
N GLY A 307 23.82 -24.71 6.38
CA GLY A 307 25.04 -24.67 5.54
C GLY A 307 24.79 -24.62 4.04
N GLU A 308 23.54 -24.67 3.62
CA GLU A 308 23.13 -24.51 2.23
C GLU A 308 22.66 -23.10 1.93
N THR A 309 22.92 -22.63 0.73
CA THR A 309 22.45 -21.34 0.21
C THR A 309 21.46 -21.59 -0.91
N PHE A 310 20.27 -21.03 -0.80
CA PHE A 310 19.22 -21.20 -1.81
C PHE A 310 18.40 -19.91 -1.99
N ARG A 311 17.63 -19.84 -3.07
CA ARG A 311 16.64 -18.79 -3.35
C ARG A 311 15.27 -19.44 -3.45
N SER A 312 14.25 -18.78 -2.89
CA SER A 312 12.88 -19.29 -2.89
C SER A 312 11.92 -18.18 -3.29
N PRO A 313 11.70 -17.99 -4.61
CA PRO A 313 10.73 -17.02 -5.08
C PRO A 313 9.31 -17.48 -4.78
N GLU A 314 8.44 -16.56 -4.34
CA GLU A 314 7.02 -16.83 -4.18
C GLU A 314 6.28 -16.56 -5.50
N ILE A 315 5.28 -17.38 -5.79
CA ILE A 315 4.47 -17.27 -7.02
C ILE A 315 3.06 -16.84 -6.65
N ASP A 316 2.66 -15.66 -7.16
CA ASP A 316 1.29 -15.17 -7.11
C ASP A 316 0.48 -15.72 -8.27
N GLU A 317 -0.78 -16.07 -7.98
CA GLU A 317 -1.83 -16.26 -8.97
C GLU A 317 -2.76 -15.04 -8.90
N ILE A 318 -2.94 -14.34 -10.01
CA ILE A 318 -3.76 -13.13 -10.09
C ILE A 318 -4.91 -13.31 -11.08
N CYS A 319 -6.10 -12.81 -10.75
CA CYS A 319 -7.24 -12.73 -11.66
C CYS A 319 -7.02 -11.57 -12.64
N VAL A 320 -7.10 -11.85 -13.93
CA VAL A 320 -6.86 -10.86 -15.00
C VAL A 320 -8.05 -10.71 -15.96
N ALA A 321 -9.04 -11.59 -15.86
CA ALA A 321 -10.29 -11.47 -16.62
C ALA A 321 -11.42 -12.24 -15.92
N SER A 322 -12.67 -11.93 -16.27
CA SER A 322 -13.88 -12.56 -15.75
C SER A 322 -14.99 -12.49 -16.80
N ASN A 323 -16.21 -12.96 -16.44
CA ASN A 323 -17.38 -12.78 -17.28
C ASN A 323 -17.74 -11.31 -17.55
N SER A 324 -17.25 -10.37 -16.73
CA SER A 324 -17.57 -8.92 -16.80
C SER A 324 -16.40 -8.03 -17.20
N MET A 325 -15.18 -8.54 -17.20
CA MET A 325 -13.95 -7.80 -17.53
C MET A 325 -13.07 -8.65 -18.44
N THR A 326 -12.69 -8.14 -19.59
CA THR A 326 -11.71 -8.76 -20.48
C THR A 326 -10.29 -8.51 -19.99
N PHE A 327 -9.31 -9.29 -20.49
CA PHE A 327 -7.89 -9.04 -20.17
C PHE A 327 -7.43 -7.65 -20.64
N GLN A 328 -7.94 -7.16 -21.77
CA GLN A 328 -7.61 -5.80 -22.22
C GLN A 328 -8.17 -4.74 -21.26
N GLU A 329 -9.41 -4.86 -20.81
CA GLU A 329 -9.98 -3.95 -19.81
C GLU A 329 -9.24 -4.00 -18.46
N TYR A 330 -8.70 -5.15 -18.08
CA TYR A 330 -7.80 -5.27 -16.93
C TYR A 330 -6.52 -4.43 -17.16
N LEU A 331 -5.88 -4.54 -18.33
CA LEU A 331 -4.70 -3.75 -18.66
C LEU A 331 -5.01 -2.25 -18.71
N ASP A 332 -6.16 -1.86 -19.26
CA ASP A 332 -6.63 -0.48 -19.28
C ASP A 332 -6.86 0.04 -17.84
N SER A 333 -7.43 -0.79 -16.96
CA SER A 333 -7.60 -0.46 -15.54
C SER A 333 -6.25 -0.23 -14.86
N ARG A 334 -5.26 -1.07 -15.13
CA ARG A 334 -3.90 -0.91 -14.60
C ARG A 334 -3.25 0.39 -15.10
N CYS A 335 -3.50 0.80 -16.34
CA CYS A 335 -3.04 2.10 -16.86
C CYS A 335 -3.73 3.28 -16.16
N PHE A 336 -5.02 3.16 -15.88
CA PHE A 336 -5.74 4.16 -15.11
C PHE A 336 -5.19 4.25 -13.67
N ASP A 337 -4.92 3.12 -13.03
CA ASP A 337 -4.29 3.05 -11.72
C ASP A 337 -2.91 3.74 -11.69
N LEU A 338 -2.09 3.53 -12.73
CA LEU A 338 -0.82 4.23 -12.86
C LEU A 338 -1.02 5.76 -13.00
N THR A 339 -2.06 6.18 -13.71
CA THR A 339 -2.40 7.61 -13.84
C THR A 339 -2.77 8.22 -12.49
N VAL A 340 -3.61 7.54 -11.70
CA VAL A 340 -3.95 7.95 -10.33
C VAL A 340 -2.68 8.01 -9.46
N GLU A 341 -1.82 7.00 -9.56
CA GLU A 341 -0.60 6.92 -8.78
C GLU A 341 0.40 8.03 -9.10
N ILE A 342 0.52 8.43 -10.38
CA ILE A 342 1.43 9.49 -10.82
C ILE A 342 0.84 10.89 -10.52
N PHE A 343 -0.39 11.15 -10.92
CA PHE A 343 -0.92 12.52 -10.94
C PHE A 343 -1.68 12.90 -9.66
N TYR A 344 -2.28 11.93 -8.96
CA TYR A 344 -3.07 12.20 -7.75
C TYR A 344 -2.33 11.85 -6.46
N ASN A 345 -1.92 10.59 -6.32
CA ASN A 345 -1.23 10.13 -5.13
C ASN A 345 0.07 10.94 -4.91
N ASN A 346 0.49 11.08 -3.67
CA ASN A 346 1.70 11.84 -3.29
C ASN A 346 1.64 13.37 -3.50
N GLY A 347 0.57 13.91 -4.09
CA GLY A 347 0.32 15.35 -4.19
C GLY A 347 1.35 16.12 -5.00
N ILE A 348 1.84 15.54 -6.13
CA ILE A 348 2.77 16.24 -7.04
C ILE A 348 2.13 17.55 -7.55
N PHE A 349 0.82 17.53 -7.83
CA PHE A 349 0.06 18.68 -8.32
C PHE A 349 -0.90 19.25 -7.25
N ALA A 350 -0.56 19.13 -5.95
CA ALA A 350 -1.43 19.53 -4.85
C ALA A 350 -1.80 21.01 -4.91
N GLU A 351 -0.87 21.89 -5.26
CA GLU A 351 -1.10 23.33 -5.37
C GLU A 351 -2.15 23.65 -6.44
N LEU A 352 -2.02 23.01 -7.61
CA LEU A 352 -2.97 23.14 -8.72
C LEU A 352 -4.35 22.55 -8.36
N PHE A 353 -4.41 21.36 -7.76
CA PHE A 353 -5.65 20.72 -7.38
C PHE A 353 -6.37 21.44 -6.25
N ASN A 354 -5.64 22.07 -5.32
CA ASN A 354 -6.22 22.91 -4.29
C ASN A 354 -6.82 24.20 -4.87
N PHE A 355 -6.19 24.79 -5.89
CA PHE A 355 -6.81 25.87 -6.66
C PHE A 355 -8.10 25.41 -7.35
N LEU A 356 -8.13 24.20 -7.94
CA LEU A 356 -9.35 23.71 -8.59
C LEU A 356 -10.52 23.54 -7.62
N LYS A 357 -10.29 23.25 -6.34
CA LYS A 357 -11.36 23.15 -5.34
C LYS A 357 -12.19 24.43 -5.21
N ILE A 358 -11.58 25.61 -5.40
CA ILE A 358 -12.30 26.88 -5.37
C ILE A 358 -13.02 27.21 -6.68
N THR A 359 -12.69 26.53 -7.76
CA THR A 359 -13.35 26.69 -9.08
C THR A 359 -14.54 25.75 -9.28
N GLY A 360 -14.73 24.77 -8.40
CA GLY A 360 -15.77 23.75 -8.51
C GLY A 360 -15.45 22.61 -9.49
N ILE A 361 -14.24 22.58 -10.07
CA ILE A 361 -13.80 21.46 -10.92
C ILE A 361 -13.31 20.34 -10.01
N VAL A 362 -13.94 19.16 -10.11
CA VAL A 362 -13.55 17.96 -9.35
C VAL A 362 -12.30 17.31 -9.93
N VAL A 363 -11.43 16.81 -9.06
CA VAL A 363 -10.12 16.30 -9.46
C VAL A 363 -10.24 15.04 -10.31
N SER A 364 -11.23 14.18 -10.06
CA SER A 364 -11.46 12.97 -10.85
C SER A 364 -11.67 13.25 -12.35
N VAL A 365 -12.35 14.35 -12.70
CA VAL A 365 -12.52 14.77 -14.09
C VAL A 365 -11.17 15.12 -14.73
N VAL A 366 -10.29 15.78 -13.99
CA VAL A 366 -8.93 16.09 -14.47
C VAL A 366 -8.14 14.81 -14.72
N ILE A 367 -8.13 13.88 -13.74
CA ILE A 367 -7.40 12.61 -13.84
C ILE A 367 -7.92 11.77 -15.01
N HIS A 368 -9.25 11.69 -15.18
CA HIS A 368 -9.83 10.96 -16.30
C HIS A 368 -9.44 11.57 -17.65
N ARG A 369 -9.49 12.90 -17.76
CA ARG A 369 -9.08 13.61 -18.98
C ARG A 369 -7.57 13.47 -19.26
N ILE A 370 -6.73 13.45 -18.23
CA ILE A 370 -5.30 13.15 -18.37
C ILE A 370 -5.11 11.74 -18.94
N TYR A 371 -5.80 10.73 -18.38
CA TYR A 371 -5.73 9.35 -18.86
C TYR A 371 -6.08 9.24 -20.35
N GLU A 372 -7.15 9.91 -20.80
CA GLU A 372 -7.55 9.92 -22.21
C GLU A 372 -6.49 10.54 -23.14
N ARG A 373 -5.68 11.47 -22.63
CA ARG A 373 -4.74 12.29 -23.44
C ARG A 373 -3.26 11.92 -23.27
N ILE A 374 -2.94 10.92 -22.46
CA ILE A 374 -1.55 10.50 -22.21
C ILE A 374 -0.81 10.20 -23.51
N ALA A 375 -1.46 9.57 -24.48
CA ALA A 375 -0.89 9.21 -25.76
C ALA A 375 -0.52 10.42 -26.65
N GLU A 376 -1.02 11.62 -26.36
CA GLU A 376 -0.70 12.85 -27.10
C GLU A 376 0.74 13.33 -26.80
N ILE A 377 1.30 12.95 -25.65
CA ILE A 377 2.67 13.31 -25.28
C ILE A 377 3.59 12.10 -25.54
N PRO A 378 4.47 12.14 -26.55
CA PRO A 378 5.26 10.98 -26.99
C PRO A 378 6.07 10.31 -25.87
N THR A 379 6.64 11.09 -24.97
CA THR A 379 7.41 10.59 -23.83
C THR A 379 6.53 9.79 -22.86
N LEU A 380 5.32 10.29 -22.55
CA LEU A 380 4.37 9.61 -21.68
C LEU A 380 3.76 8.40 -22.40
N ALA A 381 3.46 8.50 -23.70
CA ALA A 381 3.02 7.36 -24.50
C ALA A 381 4.01 6.19 -24.42
N THR A 382 5.31 6.48 -24.56
CA THR A 382 6.39 5.48 -24.46
C THR A 382 6.44 4.88 -23.06
N LEU A 383 6.32 5.69 -22.01
CA LEU A 383 6.30 5.24 -20.62
C LEU A 383 5.13 4.27 -20.37
N TYR A 384 3.92 4.63 -20.80
CA TYR A 384 2.72 3.79 -20.62
C TYR A 384 2.75 2.53 -21.47
N GLN A 385 3.32 2.55 -22.66
CA GLN A 385 3.55 1.34 -23.47
C GLN A 385 4.51 0.38 -22.79
N GLY A 386 5.58 0.90 -22.18
CA GLY A 386 6.50 0.10 -21.38
C GLY A 386 5.80 -0.53 -20.17
N PHE A 387 4.99 0.24 -19.45
CA PHE A 387 4.20 -0.25 -18.33
C PHE A 387 3.20 -1.33 -18.74
N LEU A 388 2.47 -1.14 -19.83
CA LEU A 388 1.54 -2.13 -20.39
C LEU A 388 2.24 -3.44 -20.74
N LYS A 389 3.41 -3.33 -21.36
CA LYS A 389 4.22 -4.51 -21.69
C LYS A 389 4.59 -5.27 -20.43
N ASP A 390 5.22 -4.61 -19.45
CA ASP A 390 5.69 -5.25 -18.22
C ASP A 390 4.52 -5.83 -17.40
N THR A 391 3.39 -5.10 -17.30
CA THR A 391 2.17 -5.57 -16.62
C THR A 391 1.51 -6.77 -17.33
N GLY A 392 1.62 -6.83 -18.67
CA GLY A 392 1.05 -7.90 -19.48
C GLY A 392 1.94 -9.15 -19.60
N GLU A 393 3.21 -9.09 -19.22
CA GLU A 393 4.15 -10.23 -19.24
C GLU A 393 3.89 -11.18 -18.06
N LEU A 394 2.83 -11.98 -18.19
CA LEU A 394 2.36 -12.93 -17.18
C LEU A 394 2.33 -14.35 -17.76
N TRP A 395 2.58 -15.31 -16.90
CA TRP A 395 2.60 -16.73 -17.27
C TRP A 395 1.18 -17.31 -17.30
N GLU A 396 0.87 -18.12 -18.29
CA GLU A 396 -0.45 -18.75 -18.40
C GLU A 396 -0.66 -19.82 -17.34
N THR A 397 0.38 -20.59 -17.05
CA THR A 397 0.33 -21.65 -16.04
C THR A 397 1.46 -21.52 -15.03
N ARG A 398 1.19 -21.97 -13.81
CA ARG A 398 2.20 -22.07 -12.77
C ARG A 398 3.37 -22.96 -13.18
N ALA A 399 3.08 -24.07 -13.87
CA ALA A 399 4.10 -25.03 -14.32
C ALA A 399 5.08 -24.44 -15.35
N GLU A 400 4.62 -23.52 -16.21
CA GLU A 400 5.49 -22.78 -17.11
C GLU A 400 6.44 -21.86 -16.35
N LEU A 401 5.91 -21.09 -15.39
CA LEU A 401 6.72 -20.23 -14.55
C LEU A 401 7.74 -21.04 -13.73
N GLU A 402 7.32 -22.14 -13.10
CA GLU A 402 8.21 -23.01 -12.33
C GLU A 402 9.36 -23.59 -13.19
N ARG A 403 9.08 -23.96 -14.44
CA ARG A 403 10.12 -24.40 -15.38
C ARG A 403 11.09 -23.28 -15.74
N PHE A 404 10.58 -22.08 -16.00
CA PHE A 404 11.40 -20.91 -16.28
C PHE A 404 12.31 -20.56 -15.09
N LEU A 405 11.82 -20.66 -13.86
CA LEU A 405 12.60 -20.40 -12.65
C LEU A 405 13.74 -21.41 -12.43
N GLN A 406 13.68 -22.58 -13.08
CA GLN A 406 14.74 -23.60 -13.04
C GLN A 406 15.84 -23.35 -14.09
N GLU A 407 15.64 -22.42 -15.03
CA GLU A 407 16.67 -22.10 -16.02
C GLU A 407 17.87 -21.42 -15.35
N PRO A 408 19.10 -21.75 -15.76
CA PRO A 408 20.32 -21.15 -15.18
C PRO A 408 20.33 -19.62 -15.26
N GLY A 409 20.61 -18.96 -14.14
CA GLY A 409 20.74 -17.50 -14.06
C GLY A 409 19.42 -16.74 -13.92
N VAL A 410 18.25 -17.39 -13.99
CA VAL A 410 16.96 -16.71 -13.89
C VAL A 410 16.72 -16.17 -12.47
N LEU A 411 17.00 -16.96 -11.44
CA LEU A 411 16.84 -16.52 -10.06
C LEU A 411 17.78 -15.35 -9.69
N GLU A 412 18.98 -15.34 -10.27
CA GLU A 412 19.94 -14.23 -10.13
C GLU A 412 19.39 -12.95 -10.77
N ARG A 413 18.73 -13.03 -11.91
CA ARG A 413 18.10 -11.90 -12.59
C ARG A 413 16.92 -11.33 -11.78
N TYR A 414 16.12 -12.20 -11.12
CA TYR A 414 15.10 -11.76 -10.17
C TYR A 414 15.73 -11.05 -8.96
N ALA A 415 16.80 -11.60 -8.40
CA ALA A 415 17.49 -11.01 -7.26
C ALA A 415 18.17 -9.67 -7.61
N ALA A 416 18.65 -9.53 -8.86
CA ALA A 416 19.20 -8.29 -9.38
C ALA A 416 18.13 -7.23 -9.72
N GLY A 417 16.83 -7.59 -9.63
CA GLY A 417 15.71 -6.71 -10.00
C GLY A 417 15.57 -6.47 -11.51
N GLU A 418 16.20 -7.30 -12.35
CA GLU A 418 16.00 -7.27 -13.79
C GLU A 418 14.62 -7.83 -14.17
N LEU A 419 14.16 -8.84 -13.42
CA LEU A 419 12.86 -9.48 -13.54
C LEU A 419 12.02 -9.27 -12.26
N GLY A 420 10.69 -9.41 -12.36
CA GLY A 420 9.78 -9.42 -11.21
C GLY A 420 9.76 -8.12 -10.40
N ARG A 421 10.02 -6.98 -11.04
CA ARG A 421 9.94 -5.68 -10.39
C ARG A 421 8.49 -5.31 -10.10
N ASN A 422 8.30 -4.43 -9.11
CA ASN A 422 7.01 -3.74 -8.95
C ASN A 422 6.88 -2.71 -10.06
N GLU A 423 6.14 -3.04 -11.12
CA GLU A 423 6.00 -2.23 -12.31
C GLU A 423 5.36 -0.86 -12.00
N GLN A 424 4.36 -0.82 -11.14
CA GLN A 424 3.69 0.42 -10.77
C GLN A 424 4.65 1.39 -10.05
N LEU A 425 5.43 0.89 -9.10
CA LEU A 425 6.46 1.70 -8.43
C LEU A 425 7.55 2.14 -9.41
N ALA A 426 8.00 1.26 -10.30
CA ALA A 426 9.09 1.55 -11.23
C ALA A 426 8.71 2.66 -12.23
N TYR A 427 7.55 2.54 -12.86
CA TYR A 427 7.10 3.52 -13.86
C TYR A 427 6.64 4.84 -13.25
N LYS A 428 6.04 4.84 -12.06
CA LYS A 428 5.80 6.05 -11.27
C LYS A 428 7.11 6.77 -10.95
N SER A 429 8.12 6.01 -10.51
CA SER A 429 9.42 6.59 -10.15
C SER A 429 10.12 7.20 -11.36
N LEU A 430 10.12 6.50 -12.49
CA LEU A 430 10.62 7.02 -13.76
C LEU A 430 9.88 8.30 -14.18
N ALA A 431 8.55 8.29 -14.13
CA ALA A 431 7.73 9.45 -14.47
C ALA A 431 8.11 10.68 -13.63
N PHE A 432 8.21 10.52 -12.32
CA PHE A 432 8.55 11.61 -11.40
C PHE A 432 9.99 12.09 -11.53
N LEU A 433 10.96 11.17 -11.61
CA LEU A 433 12.38 11.53 -11.58
C LEU A 433 12.88 12.11 -12.93
N GLU A 434 12.34 11.62 -14.07
CA GLU A 434 12.86 11.95 -15.40
C GLU A 434 11.87 12.71 -16.30
N HIS A 435 10.57 12.60 -16.08
CA HIS A 435 9.57 13.11 -17.03
C HIS A 435 8.58 14.11 -16.43
N LEU A 436 8.96 14.76 -15.33
CA LEU A 436 8.08 15.69 -14.62
C LEU A 436 7.65 16.88 -15.52
N ASP A 437 8.48 17.31 -16.45
CA ASP A 437 8.16 18.38 -17.41
C ASP A 437 6.95 17.98 -18.27
N ALA A 438 6.97 16.77 -18.82
CA ALA A 438 5.89 16.22 -19.65
C ALA A 438 4.60 16.01 -18.85
N LEU A 439 4.72 15.53 -17.58
CA LEU A 439 3.59 15.40 -16.67
C LEU A 439 2.95 16.76 -16.39
N THR A 440 3.78 17.77 -16.10
CA THR A 440 3.34 19.13 -15.79
C THR A 440 2.65 19.75 -17.01
N GLU A 441 3.23 19.61 -18.19
CA GLU A 441 2.65 20.13 -19.43
C GLU A 441 1.24 19.56 -19.67
N LEU A 442 1.09 18.22 -19.63
CA LEU A 442 -0.21 17.58 -19.84
C LEU A 442 -1.24 18.01 -18.79
N CYS A 443 -0.84 18.01 -17.50
CA CYS A 443 -1.74 18.37 -16.41
C CYS A 443 -2.27 19.81 -16.54
N TYR A 444 -1.39 20.77 -16.80
CA TYR A 444 -1.78 22.18 -16.97
C TYR A 444 -2.56 22.44 -18.26
N GLN A 445 -2.28 21.74 -19.36
CA GLN A 445 -3.09 21.80 -20.57
C GLN A 445 -4.52 21.33 -20.31
N VAL A 446 -4.69 20.18 -19.66
CA VAL A 446 -6.01 19.63 -19.31
C VAL A 446 -6.78 20.58 -18.40
N VAL A 447 -6.14 21.12 -17.37
CA VAL A 447 -6.78 22.06 -16.45
C VAL A 447 -7.19 23.35 -17.17
N SER A 448 -6.34 23.93 -18.01
CA SER A 448 -6.65 25.14 -18.78
C SER A 448 -7.82 24.91 -19.73
N GLU A 449 -7.90 23.74 -20.36
CA GLU A 449 -9.01 23.37 -21.22
C GLU A 449 -10.34 23.25 -20.45
N LEU A 450 -10.34 22.57 -19.31
CA LEU A 450 -11.53 22.42 -18.45
C LEU A 450 -12.02 23.76 -17.93
N LEU A 451 -11.12 24.64 -17.49
CA LEU A 451 -11.46 26.01 -17.06
C LEU A 451 -12.07 26.82 -18.23
N ARG A 452 -11.53 26.69 -19.43
CA ARG A 452 -12.06 27.35 -20.65
C ARG A 452 -13.45 26.86 -20.98
N GLN A 453 -13.69 25.53 -20.91
CA GLN A 453 -15.01 24.93 -21.17
C GLN A 453 -16.07 25.42 -20.18
N GLN A 454 -15.67 25.71 -18.94
CA GLN A 454 -16.58 26.27 -17.92
C GLN A 454 -16.67 27.80 -17.93
N GLY A 455 -15.96 28.49 -18.82
CA GLY A 455 -15.95 29.96 -18.89
C GLY A 455 -15.19 30.63 -17.72
N LEU A 456 -14.33 29.87 -17.02
CA LEU A 456 -13.54 30.33 -15.87
C LEU A 456 -12.12 30.76 -16.24
N LEU A 457 -11.70 30.48 -17.49
CA LEU A 457 -10.36 30.86 -17.99
C LEU A 457 -10.41 32.26 -18.56
N ASN A 458 -10.00 33.24 -17.78
CA ASN A 458 -9.75 34.61 -18.20
C ASN A 458 -8.24 34.93 -18.15
N GLN A 459 -7.83 36.12 -18.59
CA GLN A 459 -6.41 36.51 -18.62
C GLN A 459 -5.75 36.40 -17.24
N GLN A 460 -6.43 36.77 -16.18
CA GLN A 460 -5.88 36.70 -14.80
C GLN A 460 -5.66 35.25 -14.36
N THR A 461 -6.59 34.35 -14.71
CA THR A 461 -6.46 32.91 -14.45
C THR A 461 -5.33 32.31 -15.27
N GLU A 462 -5.20 32.69 -16.55
CA GLU A 462 -4.08 32.25 -17.41
C GLU A 462 -2.74 32.70 -16.85
N ASP A 463 -2.59 33.99 -16.47
CA ASP A 463 -1.38 34.53 -15.84
C ASP A 463 -1.00 33.74 -14.57
N TYR A 464 -2.00 33.44 -13.73
CA TYR A 464 -1.79 32.64 -12.51
C TYR A 464 -1.33 31.21 -12.81
N LEU A 465 -2.00 30.52 -13.73
CA LEU A 465 -1.64 29.15 -14.09
C LEU A 465 -0.23 29.06 -14.69
N GLU A 466 0.16 30.03 -15.51
CA GLU A 466 1.52 30.09 -16.07
C GLU A 466 2.58 30.26 -14.95
N GLU A 467 2.36 31.17 -14.01
CA GLU A 467 3.26 31.37 -12.89
C GLU A 467 3.26 30.16 -11.94
N LEU A 468 2.11 29.56 -11.65
CA LEU A 468 2.04 28.36 -10.82
C LEU A 468 2.76 27.17 -11.50
N ARG A 469 2.60 26.98 -12.80
CA ARG A 469 3.34 25.95 -13.57
C ARG A 469 4.84 26.15 -13.45
N ARG A 470 5.32 27.38 -13.61
CA ARG A 470 6.74 27.70 -13.48
C ARG A 470 7.24 27.50 -12.04
N PHE A 471 6.43 27.86 -11.04
CA PHE A 471 6.71 27.62 -9.63
C PHE A 471 6.84 26.11 -9.35
N ASP A 472 5.88 25.30 -9.83
CA ASP A 472 5.89 23.85 -9.68
C ASP A 472 7.14 23.21 -10.28
N LEU A 473 7.55 23.62 -11.49
CA LEU A 473 8.75 23.10 -12.14
C LEU A 473 10.02 23.48 -11.37
N LEU A 474 10.19 24.74 -10.97
CA LEU A 474 11.38 25.18 -10.19
C LEU A 474 11.48 24.44 -8.85
N ARG A 475 10.35 24.12 -8.25
CA ARG A 475 10.31 23.43 -6.97
C ARG A 475 10.55 21.91 -7.08
N LYS A 476 10.07 21.26 -8.13
CA LYS A 476 9.89 19.81 -8.18
C LYS A 476 10.75 19.10 -9.24
N GLN A 477 11.14 19.79 -10.33
CA GLN A 477 11.92 19.17 -11.41
C GLN A 477 13.33 18.78 -10.98
N ARG A 478 13.86 17.71 -11.60
CA ARG A 478 15.22 17.20 -11.36
C ARG A 478 15.53 17.02 -9.86
N PRO A 479 14.74 16.21 -9.15
CA PRO A 479 14.84 16.10 -7.69
C PRO A 479 16.16 15.48 -7.21
N LEU A 480 16.92 14.85 -8.10
CA LEU A 480 18.27 14.31 -7.83
C LEU A 480 19.41 15.30 -8.12
N ASP A 481 19.09 16.48 -8.66
CA ASP A 481 20.06 17.58 -8.82
C ASP A 481 20.00 18.51 -7.59
N THR A 482 20.81 18.19 -6.60
CA THR A 482 20.80 18.88 -5.31
C THR A 482 21.81 20.03 -5.21
N ASP A 483 22.70 20.18 -6.20
CA ASP A 483 23.82 21.12 -6.15
C ASP A 483 23.50 22.49 -6.74
N HIS A 484 22.42 22.57 -7.53
CA HIS A 484 22.04 23.78 -8.25
C HIS A 484 20.72 24.37 -7.72
N PRO A 485 20.79 25.36 -6.81
CA PRO A 485 19.61 26.15 -6.42
C PRO A 485 18.98 26.82 -7.64
N GLN A 486 17.66 26.95 -7.61
CA GLN A 486 16.89 27.60 -8.69
C GLN A 486 16.31 28.92 -8.17
N CYS A 487 16.12 29.91 -9.04
CA CYS A 487 15.49 31.17 -8.70
C CYS A 487 14.39 31.50 -9.71
N GLY A 488 13.35 32.16 -9.24
CA GLY A 488 12.27 32.67 -10.09
C GLY A 488 11.64 33.93 -9.51
N SER A 489 11.13 34.81 -10.39
CA SER A 489 10.39 36.01 -10.00
C SER A 489 8.91 35.82 -10.31
N PHE A 490 8.03 36.12 -9.35
CA PHE A 490 6.59 35.84 -9.40
C PHE A 490 5.77 37.05 -9.00
N HIS A 491 4.64 37.27 -9.68
CA HIS A 491 3.67 38.32 -9.32
C HIS A 491 2.61 37.84 -8.33
N TYR A 492 2.69 36.59 -7.88
CA TYR A 492 1.81 36.05 -6.83
C TYR A 492 2.65 35.68 -5.59
N ASP A 493 2.13 36.01 -4.40
CA ASP A 493 2.79 35.68 -3.14
C ASP A 493 2.56 34.20 -2.76
N PHE A 494 3.33 33.30 -3.39
CA PHE A 494 3.27 31.86 -3.12
C PHE A 494 3.68 31.48 -1.69
N ILE A 495 4.37 32.38 -0.96
CA ILE A 495 4.71 32.17 0.45
C ILE A 495 3.44 32.35 1.30
N ALA A 496 2.72 33.45 1.11
CA ALA A 496 1.48 33.68 1.82
C ALA A 496 0.38 32.68 1.42
N MET A 497 0.29 32.31 0.13
CA MET A 497 -0.67 31.29 -0.33
C MET A 497 -0.42 29.91 0.30
N ARG A 498 0.84 29.56 0.60
CA ARG A 498 1.19 28.29 1.29
C ARG A 498 0.56 28.21 2.69
N GLU A 499 0.48 29.31 3.43
CA GLU A 499 -0.13 29.36 4.77
C GLU A 499 -1.61 28.95 4.75
N HIS A 500 -2.26 29.09 3.59
CA HIS A 500 -3.65 28.69 3.35
C HIS A 500 -3.77 27.43 2.48
N GLY A 501 -2.67 26.67 2.30
CA GLY A 501 -2.63 25.45 1.51
C GLY A 501 -3.03 25.62 0.04
N PHE A 502 -2.85 26.83 -0.54
CA PHE A 502 -3.28 27.20 -1.91
C PHE A 502 -4.79 27.09 -2.16
N LYS A 503 -5.62 27.04 -1.11
CA LYS A 503 -7.10 26.98 -1.18
C LYS A 503 -7.70 28.39 -1.12
N VAL A 504 -7.15 29.33 -1.86
CA VAL A 504 -7.51 30.75 -1.83
C VAL A 504 -7.64 31.32 -3.24
N ASP A 505 -8.43 32.38 -3.40
CA ASP A 505 -8.47 33.11 -4.66
C ASP A 505 -7.10 33.76 -4.91
N PRO A 506 -6.39 33.39 -6.01
CA PRO A 506 -5.07 33.93 -6.30
C PRO A 506 -5.04 35.45 -6.46
N GLN A 507 -6.15 36.05 -6.89
CA GLN A 507 -6.20 37.49 -7.15
C GLN A 507 -5.98 38.32 -5.88
N GLY A 508 -6.35 37.79 -4.70
CA GLY A 508 -6.07 38.41 -3.42
C GLY A 508 -4.58 38.41 -3.03
N TYR A 509 -3.76 37.64 -3.75
CA TYR A 509 -2.32 37.46 -3.50
C TYR A 509 -1.44 38.01 -4.63
N ARG A 510 -2.02 38.75 -5.57
CA ARG A 510 -1.27 39.38 -6.67
C ARG A 510 -0.46 40.55 -6.12
N LEU A 511 0.83 40.56 -6.44
CA LEU A 511 1.79 41.58 -6.00
C LEU A 511 1.90 42.71 -7.04
N ASN A 512 2.09 43.93 -6.57
CA ASN A 512 2.36 45.08 -7.44
C ASN A 512 3.72 45.00 -8.13
N GLN A 513 4.68 44.34 -7.49
CA GLN A 513 6.02 44.06 -8.04
C GLN A 513 6.35 42.60 -7.81
N PRO A 514 7.07 41.97 -8.78
CA PRO A 514 7.39 40.56 -8.65
C PRO A 514 8.34 40.31 -7.47
N GLN A 515 8.04 39.26 -6.70
CA GLN A 515 8.87 38.75 -5.63
C GLN A 515 9.81 37.68 -6.17
N ARG A 516 11.08 37.79 -5.85
CA ARG A 516 12.06 36.76 -6.20
C ARG A 516 12.11 35.67 -5.13
N LEU A 517 12.00 34.40 -5.57
CA LEU A 517 12.08 33.22 -4.72
C LEU A 517 13.32 32.40 -5.05
N LEU A 518 13.95 31.88 -4.00
CA LEU A 518 15.05 30.91 -4.07
C LEU A 518 14.50 29.52 -3.71
N PHE A 519 14.79 28.52 -4.54
CA PHE A 519 14.42 27.12 -4.36
C PHE A 519 15.68 26.28 -4.15
N GLN A 520 15.74 25.55 -3.04
CA GLN A 520 16.92 24.73 -2.70
C GLN A 520 16.52 23.48 -1.92
N HIS A 521 17.30 22.41 -2.07
CA HIS A 521 17.10 21.19 -1.31
C HIS A 521 17.62 21.33 0.14
N THR A 522 16.93 20.66 1.06
CA THR A 522 17.37 20.59 2.47
C THR A 522 18.69 19.84 2.60
N PRO A 523 19.47 20.09 3.66
CA PRO A 523 20.69 19.32 3.93
C PRO A 523 20.42 17.80 4.04
N GLN A 524 19.31 17.41 4.65
CA GLN A 524 18.89 16.01 4.79
C GLN A 524 18.66 15.37 3.42
N HIS A 525 17.94 16.06 2.52
CA HIS A 525 17.72 15.56 1.16
C HIS A 525 19.03 15.42 0.37
N LYS A 526 19.97 16.37 0.50
CA LYS A 526 21.28 16.27 -0.15
C LYS A 526 22.06 15.03 0.28
N VAL A 527 22.04 14.72 1.59
CA VAL A 527 22.67 13.50 2.14
C VAL A 527 22.02 12.25 1.57
N PHE A 528 20.68 12.20 1.56
CA PHE A 528 19.95 11.07 0.99
C PHE A 528 20.29 10.84 -0.49
N VAL A 529 20.19 11.89 -1.32
CA VAL A 529 20.49 11.80 -2.76
C VAL A 529 21.92 11.36 -3.01
N SER A 530 22.89 11.86 -2.23
CA SER A 530 24.29 11.41 -2.32
C SER A 530 24.46 9.90 -2.13
N GLY A 531 23.64 9.30 -1.23
CA GLY A 531 23.65 7.85 -0.97
C GLY A 531 23.01 7.01 -2.08
N VAL A 532 22.02 7.56 -2.81
CA VAL A 532 21.22 6.77 -3.76
C VAL A 532 21.46 7.12 -5.23
N LYS A 533 22.19 8.20 -5.53
CA LYS A 533 22.39 8.70 -6.90
C LYS A 533 22.99 7.66 -7.86
N GLY A 534 23.84 6.77 -7.35
CA GLY A 534 24.43 5.68 -8.14
C GLY A 534 23.43 4.66 -8.65
N LEU A 535 22.27 4.52 -8.00
CA LEU A 535 21.22 3.57 -8.39
C LEU A 535 20.56 3.92 -9.73
N VAL A 536 20.63 5.19 -10.16
CA VAL A 536 20.08 5.64 -11.45
C VAL A 536 20.65 4.82 -12.62
N ALA A 537 21.91 4.39 -12.54
CA ALA A 537 22.55 3.57 -13.57
C ALA A 537 21.86 2.20 -13.79
N SER A 538 21.09 1.73 -12.82
CA SER A 538 20.31 0.49 -12.91
C SER A 538 18.93 0.67 -13.60
N GLY A 539 18.68 1.82 -14.24
CA GLY A 539 17.44 2.09 -14.98
C GLY A 539 16.19 1.99 -14.11
N LEU A 540 15.13 1.35 -14.60
CA LEU A 540 13.83 1.23 -13.92
C LEU A 540 13.94 0.64 -12.51
N HIS A 541 14.80 -0.36 -12.30
CA HIS A 541 15.03 -0.93 -10.98
C HIS A 541 15.65 0.11 -10.03
N GLY A 542 16.63 0.88 -10.51
CA GLY A 542 17.28 1.94 -9.73
C GLY A 542 16.32 3.05 -9.33
N TYR A 543 15.45 3.49 -10.24
CA TYR A 543 14.42 4.49 -9.94
C TYR A 543 13.43 3.97 -8.89
N ALA A 544 12.98 2.71 -9.02
CA ALA A 544 12.10 2.08 -8.04
C ALA A 544 12.78 1.97 -6.65
N ALA A 545 14.06 1.62 -6.61
CA ALA A 545 14.83 1.54 -5.36
C ALA A 545 14.99 2.91 -4.68
N ILE A 546 15.23 3.99 -5.45
CA ILE A 546 15.33 5.35 -4.92
C ILE A 546 14.02 5.76 -4.23
N ILE A 547 12.90 5.64 -4.92
CA ILE A 547 11.59 6.02 -4.36
C ILE A 547 11.15 5.02 -3.27
N GLY A 548 11.52 3.74 -3.38
CA GLY A 548 11.26 2.74 -2.34
C GLY A 548 11.99 3.04 -1.02
N ALA A 549 13.22 3.58 -1.10
CA ALA A 549 14.01 3.98 0.07
C ALA A 549 13.42 5.22 0.80
N ASN A 550 12.79 6.13 0.05
CA ASN A 550 12.03 7.26 0.61
C ASN A 550 10.74 7.48 -0.20
N PRO A 551 9.62 6.86 0.21
CA PRO A 551 8.36 6.94 -0.53
C PRO A 551 7.63 8.28 -0.39
N LYS A 552 8.11 9.18 0.45
CA LYS A 552 7.52 10.51 0.66
C LYS A 552 7.95 11.47 -0.45
N ILE A 553 7.29 11.41 -1.60
CA ILE A 553 7.63 12.21 -2.78
C ILE A 553 7.83 13.70 -2.47
N ARG A 554 7.08 14.26 -1.52
CA ARG A 554 7.21 15.69 -1.15
C ARG A 554 8.57 16.04 -0.54
N GLU A 555 9.27 15.09 0.06
CA GLU A 555 10.62 15.31 0.61
C GLU A 555 11.67 15.50 -0.51
N TYR A 556 11.35 15.15 -1.75
CA TYR A 556 12.20 15.42 -2.92
C TYR A 556 12.03 16.84 -3.48
N PHE A 557 11.02 17.61 -3.02
CA PHE A 557 10.79 18.96 -3.49
C PHE A 557 11.79 19.93 -2.86
N ARG A 558 12.20 20.95 -3.61
CA ARG A 558 12.97 22.04 -3.04
C ARG A 558 12.10 22.86 -2.08
N GLU A 559 12.68 23.24 -0.96
CA GLU A 559 12.12 24.30 -0.12
C GLU A 559 12.31 25.65 -0.80
N TYR A 560 11.43 26.61 -0.51
CA TYR A 560 11.51 27.93 -1.11
C TYR A 560 11.33 29.04 -0.07
N CYS A 561 12.07 30.14 -0.26
CA CYS A 561 12.03 31.34 0.57
C CYS A 561 12.21 32.58 -0.30
N ARG A 562 12.02 33.76 0.26
CA ARG A 562 12.39 35.02 -0.40
C ARG A 562 13.90 35.01 -0.68
N ASP A 563 14.25 35.38 -1.90
CA ASP A 563 15.66 35.61 -2.25
C ASP A 563 16.02 37.06 -1.82
N GLU A 564 16.59 37.17 -0.62
CA GLU A 564 17.00 38.49 -0.09
C GLU A 564 18.18 39.12 -0.82
N GLY A 565 18.69 38.47 -1.90
CA GLY A 565 19.87 38.89 -2.62
C GLY A 565 21.04 39.07 -1.64
N VAL A 566 22.17 38.43 -1.86
CA VAL A 566 23.39 38.81 -1.14
C VAL A 566 23.58 40.29 -1.40
N ALA A 567 23.24 41.12 -0.39
CA ALA A 567 23.58 42.53 -0.42
C ALA A 567 25.08 42.57 -0.69
N GLY A 568 25.45 43.09 -1.87
CA GLY A 568 26.82 43.10 -2.34
C GLY A 568 27.73 43.70 -1.28
N SER A 569 28.68 42.88 -0.83
CA SER A 569 29.87 43.39 -0.13
C SER A 569 30.91 43.78 -1.15
#